data_0333c66ad6613eef84815be969f0376a
#
_entry.id   0333c66ad6613eef84815be969f0376a
#
_cell.length_a   1.000
_cell.length_b   1.000
_cell.length_c   1.000
_cell.angle_alpha   90.00
_cell.angle_beta   90.00
_cell.angle_gamma   90.00
#
_symmetry.space_group_name_H-M   'P 1'
#
loop_
_entity.id
_entity.type
_entity.pdbx_description
1 polymer ?
#
loop_
_entity_poly.entity_id
_entity_poly.type
_entity_poly.pdbx_seq_one_letter_code
_entity_poly.pdbx_strand_id
1 'polypeptide(L)'
;MTRYFFEISYNGAAYFGWQQQVGQVTIQEVIQKNLKKLFQKEEIDIVGCGRTDKGVHAKNYYFHCDFTQEVDPEILVYKLNKMLPDSISVANIFRVNSDLHARFSATKRTYRYFIHQCKDPFLSELSTYFPHEIDTKTMNEACKSLLGKQDFSSFAKIHTDVKTHICTVYQARWFEQGNQLVFEISADRFLRNMVRAIVGTMLDIGTEKLKVETLLEIIAQKNRSAASKSVPATGLFLWSVEYDFK
;
A
#
# COMPACT_ATOMS: atom_id res chain seq x y z
N MET A 1 22.89 3.67 -19.12
CA MET A 1 21.96 4.38 -18.20
C MET A 1 22.24 3.89 -16.80
N THR A 2 22.15 4.78 -15.81
CA THR A 2 22.36 4.45 -14.40
C THR A 2 21.01 4.44 -13.70
N ARG A 3 20.70 3.35 -13.00
CA ARG A 3 19.45 3.19 -12.26
C ARG A 3 19.55 3.75 -10.85
N TYR A 4 18.55 4.56 -10.48
CA TYR A 4 18.39 5.08 -9.13
C TYR A 4 17.05 4.64 -8.55
N PHE A 5 17.09 4.23 -7.28
CA PHE A 5 15.88 4.06 -6.48
C PHE A 5 15.61 5.34 -5.70
N PHE A 6 14.34 5.65 -5.62
CA PHE A 6 13.79 6.77 -4.88
C PHE A 6 12.92 6.19 -3.76
N GLU A 7 13.25 6.55 -2.54
CA GLU A 7 12.43 6.26 -1.37
C GLU A 7 11.58 7.48 -1.07
N ILE A 8 10.26 7.30 -1.08
CA ILE A 8 9.29 8.38 -0.92
C ILE A 8 8.21 8.02 0.10
N SER A 9 7.56 9.05 0.63
CA SER A 9 6.29 8.93 1.35
C SER A 9 5.25 9.86 0.75
N TYR A 10 3.95 9.52 0.89
CA TYR A 10 2.88 10.38 0.44
C TYR A 10 1.58 10.20 1.22
N ASN A 11 0.87 11.30 1.40
CA ASN A 11 -0.54 11.34 1.74
C ASN A 11 -1.36 11.19 0.46
N GLY A 12 -2.06 10.05 0.31
CA GLY A 12 -2.81 9.71 -0.90
C GLY A 12 -4.22 10.33 -0.98
N ALA A 13 -4.71 11.03 0.05
CA ALA A 13 -6.10 11.48 0.17
C ALA A 13 -6.59 12.26 -1.06
N ALA A 14 -5.76 13.17 -1.59
CA ALA A 14 -6.08 14.01 -2.75
C ALA A 14 -5.79 13.35 -4.11
N TYR A 15 -5.30 12.11 -4.15
CA TYR A 15 -4.81 11.48 -5.37
C TYR A 15 -5.64 10.26 -5.80
N PHE A 16 -5.69 10.03 -7.10
CA PHE A 16 -6.31 8.85 -7.70
C PHE A 16 -5.38 7.61 -7.70
N GLY A 17 -4.57 7.48 -6.63
CA GLY A 17 -3.60 6.43 -6.43
C GLY A 17 -2.25 6.73 -7.07
N TRP A 18 -1.42 5.67 -7.16
CA TRP A 18 -0.09 5.79 -7.74
C TRP A 18 -0.11 5.97 -9.26
N GLN A 19 -0.72 5.03 -9.99
CA GLN A 19 -0.58 4.87 -11.43
C GLN A 19 -1.22 6.02 -12.21
N GLN A 20 -0.49 6.60 -13.16
CA GLN A 20 -0.99 7.62 -14.07
C GLN A 20 -2.26 7.16 -14.80
N GLN A 21 -3.26 8.05 -14.86
CA GLN A 21 -4.56 7.83 -15.48
C GLN A 21 -5.00 9.11 -16.17
N VAL A 22 -5.63 8.99 -17.33
CA VAL A 22 -6.10 10.15 -18.11
C VAL A 22 -7.12 10.95 -17.30
N GLY A 23 -6.89 12.25 -17.19
CA GLY A 23 -7.80 13.19 -16.53
C GLY A 23 -7.84 13.09 -15.00
N GLN A 24 -6.90 12.38 -14.38
CA GLN A 24 -6.85 12.20 -12.92
C GLN A 24 -5.46 12.56 -12.38
N VAL A 25 -5.41 13.33 -11.31
CA VAL A 25 -4.14 13.64 -10.63
C VAL A 25 -3.67 12.44 -9.82
N THR A 26 -2.48 11.93 -10.13
CA THR A 26 -1.88 10.74 -9.51
C THR A 26 -0.49 11.04 -8.97
N ILE A 27 -0.01 10.24 -8.03
CA ILE A 27 1.33 10.41 -7.43
C ILE A 27 2.42 10.29 -8.52
N GLN A 28 2.31 9.30 -9.40
CA GLN A 28 3.25 9.08 -10.51
C GLN A 28 3.34 10.30 -11.42
N GLU A 29 2.20 10.84 -11.83
CA GLU A 29 2.15 12.03 -12.70
C GLU A 29 2.82 13.25 -12.06
N VAL A 30 2.52 13.53 -10.79
CA VAL A 30 3.11 14.67 -10.09
C VAL A 30 4.63 14.55 -10.00
N ILE A 31 5.15 13.35 -9.66
CA ILE A 31 6.59 13.11 -9.60
C ILE A 31 7.24 13.23 -10.98
N GLN A 32 6.67 12.59 -12.00
CA GLN A 32 7.19 12.66 -13.37
C GLN A 32 7.23 14.08 -13.91
N LYS A 33 6.18 14.88 -13.68
CA LYS A 33 6.14 16.29 -14.09
C LYS A 33 7.27 17.10 -13.47
N ASN A 34 7.57 16.90 -12.19
CA ASN A 34 8.65 17.60 -11.51
C ASN A 34 10.05 17.13 -11.96
N LEU A 35 10.23 15.82 -12.19
CA LEU A 35 11.46 15.28 -12.76
C LEU A 35 11.70 15.81 -14.19
N LYS A 36 10.68 15.79 -15.06
CA LYS A 36 10.74 16.34 -16.42
C LYS A 36 11.19 17.81 -16.41
N LYS A 37 10.59 18.62 -15.54
CA LYS A 37 10.95 20.04 -15.36
C LYS A 37 12.40 20.21 -14.90
N LEU A 38 12.84 19.41 -13.91
CA LEU A 38 14.17 19.50 -13.34
C LEU A 38 15.27 19.12 -14.33
N PHE A 39 15.05 18.08 -15.13
CA PHE A 39 16.00 17.57 -16.11
C PHE A 39 15.81 18.16 -17.52
N GLN A 40 14.82 19.05 -17.72
CA GLN A 40 14.47 19.65 -19.01
C GLN A 40 14.25 18.59 -20.10
N LYS A 41 13.59 17.50 -19.76
CA LYS A 41 13.30 16.37 -20.66
C LYS A 41 11.81 16.26 -20.92
N GLU A 42 11.46 15.88 -22.15
CA GLU A 42 10.06 15.61 -22.52
C GLU A 42 9.54 14.32 -21.88
N GLU A 43 10.39 13.29 -21.79
CA GLU A 43 10.05 11.97 -21.28
C GLU A 43 10.99 11.54 -20.15
N ILE A 44 10.43 11.13 -19.03
CA ILE A 44 11.11 10.45 -17.92
C ILE A 44 10.16 9.37 -17.39
N ASP A 45 10.58 8.12 -17.55
CA ASP A 45 9.81 7.00 -17.04
C ASP A 45 10.20 6.66 -15.61
N ILE A 46 9.19 6.46 -14.77
CA ILE A 46 9.36 5.97 -13.42
C ILE A 46 8.53 4.71 -13.20
N VAL A 47 9.10 3.73 -12.52
CA VAL A 47 8.46 2.44 -12.25
C VAL A 47 8.33 2.23 -10.76
N GLY A 48 7.09 2.23 -10.25
CA GLY A 48 6.81 2.08 -8.83
C GLY A 48 6.86 0.62 -8.34
N CYS A 49 7.05 0.44 -7.04
CA CYS A 49 7.08 -0.86 -6.38
C CYS A 49 5.73 -1.59 -6.34
N GLY A 50 4.65 -0.91 -6.68
CA GLY A 50 3.29 -1.44 -6.75
C GLY A 50 2.30 -0.35 -7.08
N ARG A 51 1.03 -0.73 -7.24
CA ARG A 51 -0.07 0.22 -7.41
C ARG A 51 -0.79 0.40 -6.07
N THR A 52 -1.02 1.63 -5.68
CA THR A 52 -1.97 1.97 -4.62
C THR A 52 -3.26 2.49 -5.24
N ASP A 53 -4.40 2.17 -4.63
CA ASP A 53 -5.70 2.66 -5.06
C ASP A 53 -5.89 4.14 -4.66
N LYS A 54 -6.93 4.80 -5.22
CA LYS A 54 -7.34 6.16 -4.84
C LYS A 54 -7.47 6.28 -3.32
N GLY A 55 -6.85 7.32 -2.75
CA GLY A 55 -6.92 7.64 -1.32
C GLY A 55 -6.02 6.79 -0.42
N VAL A 56 -5.25 5.85 -0.96
CA VAL A 56 -4.30 5.02 -0.19
C VAL A 56 -2.99 5.77 -0.01
N HIS A 57 -2.46 5.75 1.21
CA HIS A 57 -1.21 6.39 1.58
C HIS A 57 -0.01 5.45 1.44
N ALA A 58 1.20 6.02 1.50
CA ALA A 58 2.41 5.25 1.66
C ALA A 58 3.38 5.94 2.63
N LYS A 59 3.85 5.18 3.62
CA LYS A 59 4.88 5.62 4.56
C LYS A 59 6.28 5.39 3.99
N ASN A 60 6.44 4.28 3.25
CA ASN A 60 7.67 3.92 2.59
C ASN A 60 7.32 3.27 1.24
N TYR A 61 7.61 3.98 0.17
CA TYR A 61 7.33 3.58 -1.20
C TYR A 61 8.58 3.76 -2.04
N TYR A 62 8.84 2.82 -2.94
CA TYR A 62 9.98 2.91 -3.85
C TYR A 62 9.53 3.00 -5.30
N PHE A 63 10.24 3.80 -6.06
CA PHE A 63 10.24 3.71 -7.51
C PHE A 63 11.67 3.79 -8.04
N HIS A 64 11.90 3.30 -9.26
CA HIS A 64 13.17 3.52 -9.93
C HIS A 64 13.00 4.37 -11.18
N CYS A 65 14.09 5.03 -11.52
CA CYS A 65 14.26 5.83 -12.74
C CYS A 65 15.67 5.61 -13.28
N ASP A 66 15.81 5.57 -14.60
CA ASP A 66 17.08 5.42 -15.29
C ASP A 66 17.53 6.77 -15.89
N PHE A 67 18.74 7.21 -15.54
CA PHE A 67 19.33 8.45 -16.07
C PHE A 67 20.50 8.16 -17.00
N THR A 68 20.66 8.99 -18.03
CA THR A 68 21.80 8.94 -18.97
C THR A 68 23.04 9.64 -18.40
N GLN A 69 22.87 10.50 -17.42
CA GLN A 69 23.92 11.25 -16.74
C GLN A 69 23.98 10.84 -15.26
N GLU A 70 25.13 11.04 -14.67
CA GLU A 70 25.28 10.86 -13.22
C GLU A 70 24.52 11.96 -12.48
N VAL A 71 23.87 11.58 -11.39
CA VAL A 71 23.01 12.46 -10.60
C VAL A 71 23.57 12.50 -9.17
N ASP A 72 23.69 13.68 -8.60
CA ASP A 72 23.95 13.84 -7.18
C ASP A 72 22.66 13.59 -6.39
N PRO A 73 22.57 12.50 -5.58
CA PRO A 73 21.35 12.14 -4.87
C PRO A 73 20.92 13.18 -3.85
N GLU A 74 21.84 13.80 -3.11
CA GLU A 74 21.52 14.77 -2.04
C GLU A 74 20.92 16.04 -2.63
N ILE A 75 21.54 16.55 -3.69
CA ILE A 75 21.04 17.73 -4.42
C ILE A 75 19.67 17.41 -5.03
N LEU A 76 19.48 16.21 -5.56
CA LEU A 76 18.21 15.84 -6.19
C LEU A 76 17.08 15.69 -5.14
N VAL A 77 17.34 15.09 -3.99
CA VAL A 77 16.41 15.03 -2.85
C VAL A 77 15.98 16.43 -2.44
N TYR A 78 16.95 17.35 -2.24
CA TYR A 78 16.65 18.73 -1.87
C TYR A 78 15.77 19.44 -2.90
N LYS A 79 16.15 19.36 -4.18
CA LYS A 79 15.41 20.03 -5.27
C LYS A 79 14.00 19.50 -5.42
N LEU A 80 13.82 18.16 -5.39
CA LEU A 80 12.50 17.55 -5.51
C LEU A 80 11.60 17.93 -4.34
N ASN A 81 12.09 17.91 -3.11
CA ASN A 81 11.30 18.30 -1.93
C ASN A 81 10.91 19.80 -1.93
N LYS A 82 11.65 20.66 -2.66
CA LYS A 82 11.25 22.06 -2.88
C LYS A 82 10.18 22.23 -3.98
N MET A 83 10.04 21.26 -4.87
CA MET A 83 9.14 21.36 -6.02
C MET A 83 7.86 20.55 -5.83
N LEU A 84 7.92 19.48 -5.04
CA LEU A 84 6.79 18.61 -4.74
C LEU A 84 5.84 19.28 -3.73
N PRO A 85 4.54 18.98 -3.81
CA PRO A 85 3.59 19.43 -2.78
C PRO A 85 3.88 18.74 -1.43
N ASP A 86 3.46 19.36 -0.32
CA ASP A 86 3.67 18.85 1.04
C ASP A 86 3.16 17.43 1.29
N SER A 87 2.24 16.98 0.45
CA SER A 87 1.68 15.63 0.48
C SER A 87 2.61 14.54 -0.08
N ILE A 88 3.75 14.90 -0.69
CA ILE A 88 4.73 13.95 -1.25
C ILE A 88 6.13 14.38 -0.81
N SER A 89 6.88 13.48 -0.19
CA SER A 89 8.28 13.74 0.16
C SER A 89 9.22 12.64 -0.33
N VAL A 90 10.42 13.03 -0.72
CA VAL A 90 11.54 12.15 -1.07
C VAL A 90 12.45 12.05 0.14
N ALA A 91 12.58 10.86 0.70
CA ALA A 91 13.44 10.61 1.86
C ALA A 91 14.87 10.31 1.43
N ASN A 92 15.05 9.52 0.35
CA ASN A 92 16.36 9.09 -0.10
C ASN A 92 16.35 8.81 -1.60
N ILE A 93 17.53 8.96 -2.22
CA ILE A 93 17.80 8.56 -3.61
C ILE A 93 19.16 7.87 -3.60
N PHE A 94 19.26 6.69 -4.20
CA PHE A 94 20.52 5.96 -4.25
C PHE A 94 20.65 5.13 -5.51
N ARG A 95 21.88 4.98 -5.97
CA ARG A 95 22.23 4.17 -7.12
C ARG A 95 22.07 2.69 -6.79
N VAL A 96 21.53 1.93 -7.73
CA VAL A 96 21.38 0.48 -7.62
C VAL A 96 21.88 -0.22 -8.89
N ASN A 97 22.01 -1.53 -8.82
CA ASN A 97 22.32 -2.35 -10.01
C ASN A 97 21.15 -2.23 -11.02
N SER A 98 21.46 -2.19 -12.30
CA SER A 98 20.49 -1.99 -13.40
C SER A 98 19.48 -3.14 -13.55
N ASP A 99 19.74 -4.32 -13.00
CA ASP A 99 18.83 -5.47 -12.97
C ASP A 99 17.76 -5.36 -11.86
N LEU A 100 17.99 -4.54 -10.82
CA LEU A 100 17.01 -4.32 -9.77
C LEU A 100 15.79 -3.57 -10.30
N HIS A 101 14.63 -4.14 -10.03
CA HIS A 101 13.35 -3.60 -10.48
C HIS A 101 12.44 -3.30 -9.28
N ALA A 102 12.00 -2.05 -9.10
CA ALA A 102 11.24 -1.63 -7.93
C ALA A 102 10.02 -2.53 -7.62
N ARG A 103 9.34 -3.06 -8.63
CA ARG A 103 8.19 -3.93 -8.44
C ARG A 103 8.56 -5.40 -8.24
N PHE A 104 9.47 -5.92 -9.07
CA PHE A 104 9.70 -7.37 -9.17
C PHE A 104 10.79 -7.86 -8.24
N SER A 105 11.73 -6.99 -7.85
CA SER A 105 12.79 -7.34 -6.89
C SER A 105 12.36 -7.14 -5.42
N ALA A 106 11.17 -6.61 -5.16
CA ALA A 106 10.65 -6.48 -3.80
C ALA A 106 10.27 -7.84 -3.24
N THR A 107 10.85 -8.20 -2.10
CA THR A 107 10.71 -9.50 -1.43
C THR A 107 9.53 -9.55 -0.47
N LYS A 108 9.22 -8.41 0.18
CA LYS A 108 8.11 -8.30 1.13
C LYS A 108 7.49 -6.91 1.09
N ARG A 109 6.19 -6.86 1.31
CA ARG A 109 5.42 -5.61 1.50
C ARG A 109 4.62 -5.72 2.77
N THR A 110 4.57 -4.63 3.53
CA THR A 110 3.76 -4.53 4.75
C THR A 110 2.74 -3.42 4.55
N TYR A 111 1.50 -3.69 4.88
CA TYR A 111 0.44 -2.70 4.95
C TYR A 111 -0.01 -2.53 6.39
N ARG A 112 -0.41 -1.30 6.74
CA ARG A 112 -1.14 -1.00 7.97
C ARG A 112 -2.47 -0.35 7.63
N TYR A 113 -3.49 -0.72 8.40
CA TYR A 113 -4.79 -0.09 8.34
C TYR A 113 -5.14 0.48 9.71
N PHE A 114 -5.41 1.79 9.76
CA PHE A 114 -5.67 2.52 10.98
C PHE A 114 -7.17 2.77 11.18
N ILE A 115 -7.65 2.52 12.39
CA ILE A 115 -9.03 2.73 12.82
C ILE A 115 -9.02 3.55 14.12
N HIS A 116 -9.97 4.49 14.25
CA HIS A 116 -10.25 5.19 15.50
C HIS A 116 -11.72 5.06 15.86
N GLN A 117 -12.03 4.94 17.16
CA GLN A 117 -13.38 4.70 17.65
C GLN A 117 -14.06 5.97 18.21
N CYS A 118 -13.28 6.99 18.52
CA CYS A 118 -13.79 8.31 18.90
C CYS A 118 -13.60 9.28 17.75
N LYS A 119 -14.62 10.11 17.46
CA LYS A 119 -14.54 11.12 16.40
C LYS A 119 -13.38 12.08 16.66
N ASP A 120 -12.44 12.15 15.70
CA ASP A 120 -11.26 13.01 15.76
C ASP A 120 -11.05 13.69 14.39
N PRO A 121 -11.15 15.04 14.31
CA PRO A 121 -10.96 15.78 13.05
C PRO A 121 -9.54 15.70 12.52
N PHE A 122 -8.53 15.45 13.37
CA PHE A 122 -7.13 15.33 12.96
C PHE A 122 -6.78 13.97 12.36
N LEU A 123 -7.64 12.98 12.54
CA LEU A 123 -7.48 11.63 11.97
C LEU A 123 -8.31 11.40 10.71
N SER A 124 -9.14 12.35 10.31
CA SER A 124 -10.17 12.19 9.26
C SER A 124 -9.62 11.74 7.90
N GLU A 125 -8.37 12.09 7.56
CA GLU A 125 -7.72 11.72 6.31
C GLU A 125 -6.74 10.53 6.44
N LEU A 126 -6.41 10.11 7.66
CA LEU A 126 -5.33 9.16 7.91
C LEU A 126 -5.80 7.90 8.65
N SER A 127 -7.07 7.84 9.03
CA SER A 127 -7.63 6.74 9.81
C SER A 127 -9.13 6.64 9.55
N THR A 128 -9.68 5.44 9.59
CA THR A 128 -11.10 5.21 9.40
C THR A 128 -11.84 5.30 10.74
N TYR A 129 -12.86 6.17 10.81
CA TYR A 129 -13.76 6.22 11.96
C TYR A 129 -14.67 4.98 11.98
N PHE A 130 -14.64 4.24 13.08
CA PHE A 130 -15.45 3.03 13.28
C PHE A 130 -15.94 2.98 14.73
N PRO A 131 -17.13 3.54 15.04
CA PRO A 131 -17.61 3.80 16.40
C PRO A 131 -18.23 2.56 17.10
N HIS A 132 -17.83 1.36 16.74
CA HIS A 132 -18.34 0.13 17.33
C HIS A 132 -17.29 -0.49 18.25
N GLU A 133 -17.75 -1.21 19.27
CA GLU A 133 -16.88 -2.09 20.05
C GLU A 133 -16.34 -3.20 19.15
N ILE A 134 -15.07 -3.52 19.32
CA ILE A 134 -14.34 -4.47 18.48
C ILE A 134 -13.61 -5.46 19.40
N ASP A 135 -13.91 -6.74 19.25
CA ASP A 135 -13.12 -7.79 19.91
C ASP A 135 -11.82 -8.07 19.13
N THR A 136 -10.75 -7.39 19.55
CA THR A 136 -9.41 -7.54 18.97
C THR A 136 -8.82 -8.93 19.19
N LYS A 137 -9.21 -9.62 20.29
CA LYS A 137 -8.73 -10.96 20.59
C LYS A 137 -9.28 -11.96 19.55
N THR A 138 -10.57 -11.90 19.32
CA THR A 138 -11.24 -12.72 18.30
C THR A 138 -10.71 -12.45 16.90
N MET A 139 -10.47 -11.17 16.53
CA MET A 139 -9.84 -10.83 15.25
C MET A 139 -8.40 -11.36 15.13
N ASN A 140 -7.61 -11.34 16.21
CA ASN A 140 -6.25 -11.91 16.19
C ASN A 140 -6.27 -13.44 16.07
N GLU A 141 -7.27 -14.11 16.62
CA GLU A 141 -7.46 -15.56 16.38
C GLU A 141 -7.73 -15.82 14.89
N ALA A 142 -8.64 -15.05 14.28
CA ALA A 142 -8.93 -15.15 12.86
C ALA A 142 -7.70 -14.86 11.97
N CYS A 143 -6.78 -13.97 12.38
CA CYS A 143 -5.56 -13.66 11.63
C CYS A 143 -4.69 -14.90 11.36
N LYS A 144 -4.75 -15.93 12.22
CA LYS A 144 -4.00 -17.18 12.01
C LYS A 144 -4.38 -17.88 10.70
N SER A 145 -5.64 -17.77 10.30
CA SER A 145 -6.15 -18.34 9.04
C SER A 145 -5.62 -17.65 7.79
N LEU A 146 -5.06 -16.45 7.89
CA LEU A 146 -4.47 -15.74 6.76
C LEU A 146 -3.03 -16.17 6.46
N LEU A 147 -2.35 -16.81 7.42
CA LEU A 147 -0.92 -17.08 7.31
C LEU A 147 -0.61 -18.16 6.26
N GLY A 148 0.59 -18.04 5.67
CA GLY A 148 1.11 -19.00 4.71
C GLY A 148 0.71 -18.72 3.25
N LYS A 149 0.98 -19.69 2.39
CA LYS A 149 0.73 -19.60 0.94
C LYS A 149 -0.67 -20.09 0.62
N GLN A 150 -1.53 -19.18 0.16
CA GLN A 150 -2.95 -19.47 -0.09
C GLN A 150 -3.47 -18.68 -1.31
N ASP A 151 -4.65 -19.10 -1.80
CA ASP A 151 -5.40 -18.41 -2.84
C ASP A 151 -6.32 -17.35 -2.22
N PHE A 152 -6.04 -16.06 -2.49
CA PHE A 152 -6.79 -14.92 -1.97
C PHE A 152 -7.82 -14.36 -2.96
N SER A 153 -8.33 -15.16 -3.90
CA SER A 153 -9.35 -14.74 -4.87
C SER A 153 -10.56 -14.07 -4.22
N SER A 154 -11.00 -14.56 -3.03
CA SER A 154 -12.13 -14.01 -2.28
C SER A 154 -11.91 -12.56 -1.81
N PHE A 155 -10.68 -12.09 -1.79
CA PHE A 155 -10.35 -10.72 -1.37
C PHE A 155 -9.87 -9.83 -2.54
N ALA A 156 -9.73 -10.39 -3.73
CA ALA A 156 -9.28 -9.68 -4.93
C ALA A 156 -10.42 -8.88 -5.57
N LYS A 157 -10.10 -7.72 -6.15
CA LYS A 157 -11.05 -7.00 -6.99
C LYS A 157 -11.36 -7.85 -8.23
N ILE A 158 -12.66 -8.03 -8.54
CA ILE A 158 -13.13 -8.73 -9.73
C ILE A 158 -12.63 -8.03 -11.00
N HIS A 159 -12.42 -8.79 -12.08
CA HIS A 159 -11.93 -8.30 -13.38
C HIS A 159 -10.56 -7.60 -13.31
N THR A 160 -9.65 -8.16 -12.51
CA THR A 160 -8.23 -7.74 -12.52
C THR A 160 -7.43 -8.77 -13.32
N ASP A 161 -6.68 -8.29 -14.32
CA ASP A 161 -5.75 -9.15 -15.07
C ASP A 161 -4.52 -9.47 -14.18
N VAL A 162 -4.55 -10.64 -13.54
CA VAL A 162 -3.47 -11.18 -12.71
C VAL A 162 -3.18 -12.62 -13.08
N LYS A 163 -1.91 -12.98 -13.18
CA LYS A 163 -1.47 -14.36 -13.53
C LYS A 163 -1.85 -15.37 -12.45
N THR A 164 -1.94 -14.96 -11.19
CA THR A 164 -2.26 -15.84 -10.06
C THR A 164 -2.84 -15.04 -8.89
N HIS A 165 -3.72 -15.65 -8.13
CA HIS A 165 -4.27 -15.13 -6.89
C HIS A 165 -3.54 -15.66 -5.64
N ILE A 166 -2.50 -16.46 -5.84
CA ILE A 166 -1.68 -17.00 -4.75
C ILE A 166 -0.82 -15.89 -4.17
N CYS A 167 -0.86 -15.74 -2.85
CA CYS A 167 0.02 -14.88 -2.06
C CYS A 167 0.52 -15.66 -0.85
N THR A 168 1.72 -15.30 -0.37
CA THR A 168 2.28 -15.83 0.86
C THR A 168 2.24 -14.76 1.93
N VAL A 169 1.32 -14.89 2.90
CA VAL A 169 1.21 -13.97 4.03
C VAL A 169 2.16 -14.43 5.13
N TYR A 170 3.08 -13.55 5.54
CA TYR A 170 4.09 -13.84 6.55
C TYR A 170 3.60 -13.46 7.96
N GLN A 171 2.79 -12.41 8.04
CA GLN A 171 2.29 -11.87 9.32
C GLN A 171 0.93 -11.21 9.09
N ALA A 172 0.02 -11.38 10.05
CA ALA A 172 -1.22 -10.63 10.16
C ALA A 172 -1.56 -10.48 11.64
N ARG A 173 -1.84 -9.24 12.09
CA ARG A 173 -2.16 -8.97 13.50
C ARG A 173 -2.89 -7.65 13.68
N TRP A 174 -3.64 -7.57 14.77
CA TRP A 174 -4.23 -6.34 15.31
C TRP A 174 -3.52 -5.94 16.60
N PHE A 175 -3.28 -4.65 16.77
CA PHE A 175 -2.69 -4.09 17.98
C PHE A 175 -3.14 -2.64 18.16
N GLU A 176 -3.04 -2.14 19.40
CA GLU A 176 -3.32 -0.75 19.74
C GLU A 176 -2.07 0.10 19.57
N GLN A 177 -2.24 1.30 19.05
CA GLN A 177 -1.21 2.32 18.92
C GLN A 177 -1.82 3.70 19.28
N GLY A 178 -1.56 4.18 20.48
CA GLY A 178 -2.24 5.38 21.01
C GLY A 178 -3.75 5.17 21.03
N ASN A 179 -4.51 6.08 20.42
CA ASN A 179 -5.97 6.03 20.35
C ASN A 179 -6.50 5.25 19.14
N GLN A 180 -5.63 4.54 18.44
CA GLN A 180 -5.98 3.84 17.20
C GLN A 180 -5.80 2.34 17.35
N LEU A 181 -6.69 1.60 16.71
CA LEU A 181 -6.52 0.18 16.46
C LEU A 181 -5.89 0.01 15.08
N VAL A 182 -4.83 -0.79 15.00
CA VAL A 182 -4.04 -0.98 13.79
C VAL A 182 -4.06 -2.44 13.37
N PHE A 183 -4.44 -2.68 12.11
CA PHE A 183 -4.20 -3.95 11.46
C PHE A 183 -2.90 -3.89 10.67
N GLU A 184 -1.99 -4.83 10.90
CA GLU A 184 -0.75 -4.98 10.15
C GLU A 184 -0.72 -6.31 9.43
N ILE A 185 -0.41 -6.28 8.15
CA ILE A 185 -0.26 -7.49 7.33
C ILE A 185 0.96 -7.39 6.42
N SER A 186 1.77 -8.45 6.37
CA SER A 186 2.91 -8.54 5.45
C SER A 186 2.84 -9.78 4.58
N ALA A 187 3.22 -9.64 3.30
CA ALA A 187 3.20 -10.72 2.31
C ALA A 187 4.26 -10.48 1.21
N ASP A 188 4.52 -11.54 0.43
CA ASP A 188 5.33 -11.45 -0.79
C ASP A 188 4.70 -10.49 -1.82
N ARG A 189 3.38 -10.53 -1.93
CA ARG A 189 2.56 -9.66 -2.79
C ARG A 189 1.15 -9.50 -2.25
N PHE A 190 0.46 -8.48 -2.75
CA PHE A 190 -0.97 -8.27 -2.50
C PHE A 190 -1.72 -8.12 -3.83
N LEU A 191 -2.97 -8.59 -3.83
CA LEU A 191 -3.91 -8.38 -4.92
C LEU A 191 -4.59 -7.02 -4.75
N ARG A 192 -5.12 -6.48 -5.84
CA ARG A 192 -5.87 -5.23 -5.80
C ARG A 192 -7.04 -5.34 -4.82
N ASN A 193 -7.17 -4.36 -3.92
CA ASN A 193 -8.20 -4.27 -2.89
C ASN A 193 -8.12 -5.34 -1.77
N MET A 194 -7.15 -6.27 -1.81
CA MET A 194 -7.06 -7.42 -0.90
C MET A 194 -7.07 -7.01 0.57
N VAL A 195 -6.19 -6.12 1.00
CA VAL A 195 -6.07 -5.70 2.40
C VAL A 195 -7.38 -5.08 2.89
N ARG A 196 -8.01 -4.22 2.10
CA ARG A 196 -9.27 -3.57 2.45
C ARG A 196 -10.44 -4.55 2.59
N ALA A 197 -10.48 -5.60 1.78
CA ALA A 197 -11.50 -6.65 1.88
C ALA A 197 -11.25 -7.55 3.09
N ILE A 198 -9.99 -7.87 3.40
CA ILE A 198 -9.62 -8.60 4.62
C ILE A 198 -10.04 -7.80 5.86
N VAL A 199 -9.66 -6.53 5.95
CA VAL A 199 -10.03 -5.68 7.10
C VAL A 199 -11.56 -5.60 7.26
N GLY A 200 -12.31 -5.42 6.18
CA GLY A 200 -13.78 -5.41 6.25
C GLY A 200 -14.37 -6.71 6.83
N THR A 201 -13.83 -7.86 6.41
CA THR A 201 -14.24 -9.16 6.96
C THR A 201 -13.82 -9.32 8.43
N MET A 202 -12.62 -8.87 8.79
CA MET A 202 -12.15 -8.87 10.17
C MET A 202 -13.03 -8.01 11.09
N LEU A 203 -13.49 -6.85 10.63
CA LEU A 203 -14.41 -6.00 11.40
C LEU A 203 -15.77 -6.66 11.59
N ASP A 204 -16.28 -7.39 10.63
CA ASP A 204 -17.52 -8.16 10.80
C ASP A 204 -17.33 -9.33 11.78
N ILE A 205 -16.12 -9.91 11.87
CA ILE A 205 -15.77 -10.89 12.91
C ILE A 205 -15.67 -10.19 14.28
N GLY A 206 -14.93 -9.09 14.39
CA GLY A 206 -14.73 -8.36 15.65
C GLY A 206 -16.00 -7.72 16.22
N THR A 207 -17.04 -7.57 15.41
CA THR A 207 -18.40 -7.10 15.81
C THR A 207 -19.42 -8.25 15.88
N GLU A 208 -18.97 -9.50 15.91
CA GLU A 208 -19.78 -10.74 16.05
C GLU A 208 -20.81 -10.96 14.93
N LYS A 209 -20.71 -10.26 13.79
CA LYS A 209 -21.55 -10.52 12.61
C LYS A 209 -21.12 -11.77 11.87
N LEU A 210 -19.85 -12.14 11.98
CA LEU A 210 -19.28 -13.37 11.43
C LEU A 210 -18.51 -14.12 12.52
N LYS A 211 -18.49 -15.45 12.43
CA LYS A 211 -17.66 -16.30 13.30
C LYS A 211 -16.21 -16.36 12.79
N VAL A 212 -15.27 -16.69 13.64
CA VAL A 212 -13.84 -16.84 13.32
C VAL A 212 -13.64 -17.85 12.18
N GLU A 213 -14.33 -18.98 12.23
CA GLU A 213 -14.22 -20.08 11.27
C GLU A 213 -14.65 -19.67 9.87
N THR A 214 -15.57 -18.70 9.76
CA THR A 214 -16.09 -18.20 8.47
C THR A 214 -14.97 -17.61 7.61
N LEU A 215 -13.87 -17.13 8.18
CA LEU A 215 -12.74 -16.62 7.40
C LEU A 215 -12.09 -17.71 6.53
N LEU A 216 -11.91 -18.93 7.08
CA LEU A 216 -11.39 -20.07 6.32
C LEU A 216 -12.35 -20.50 5.20
N GLU A 217 -13.65 -20.48 5.50
CA GLU A 217 -14.68 -20.80 4.51
C GLU A 217 -14.67 -19.79 3.36
N ILE A 218 -14.55 -18.48 3.66
CA ILE A 218 -14.43 -17.42 2.66
C ILE A 218 -13.20 -17.63 1.78
N ILE A 219 -12.04 -17.96 2.35
CA ILE A 219 -10.81 -18.23 1.59
C ILE A 219 -11.05 -19.42 0.66
N ALA A 220 -11.63 -20.52 1.16
CA ALA A 220 -11.87 -21.74 0.41
C ALA A 220 -12.84 -21.56 -0.76
N GLN A 221 -13.83 -20.65 -0.64
CA GLN A 221 -14.82 -20.38 -1.69
C GLN A 221 -14.24 -19.72 -2.94
N LYS A 222 -13.09 -19.04 -2.86
CA LYS A 222 -12.47 -18.30 -3.98
C LYS A 222 -13.43 -17.36 -4.71
N ASN A 223 -14.37 -16.80 -3.97
CA ASN A 223 -15.43 -15.94 -4.47
C ASN A 223 -15.44 -14.59 -3.73
N ARG A 224 -15.26 -13.48 -4.45
CA ARG A 224 -15.26 -12.13 -3.88
C ARG A 224 -16.56 -11.79 -3.14
N SER A 225 -17.69 -12.33 -3.59
CA SER A 225 -19.00 -12.08 -2.97
C SER A 225 -19.17 -12.76 -1.61
N ALA A 226 -18.31 -13.72 -1.26
CA ALA A 226 -18.30 -14.34 0.06
C ALA A 226 -17.64 -13.45 1.13
N ALA A 227 -16.70 -12.60 0.74
CA ALA A 227 -16.06 -11.68 1.67
C ALA A 227 -16.88 -10.40 1.87
N SER A 228 -16.72 -9.79 3.04
CA SER A 228 -17.41 -8.56 3.41
C SER A 228 -17.05 -7.38 2.51
N LYS A 229 -17.79 -6.27 2.67
CA LYS A 229 -17.49 -5.01 1.98
C LYS A 229 -16.10 -4.52 2.34
N SER A 230 -15.38 -4.00 1.34
CA SER A 230 -14.08 -3.39 1.58
C SER A 230 -14.21 -2.10 2.37
N VAL A 231 -13.34 -1.92 3.35
CA VAL A 231 -13.25 -0.67 4.13
C VAL A 231 -12.74 0.50 3.27
N PRO A 232 -12.96 1.77 3.70
CA PRO A 232 -12.43 2.95 3.02
C PRO A 232 -10.93 2.89 2.80
N ALA A 233 -10.42 3.63 1.81
CA ALA A 233 -8.98 3.71 1.55
C ALA A 233 -8.24 4.57 2.58
N THR A 234 -8.92 5.50 3.21
CA THR A 234 -8.42 6.53 4.13
C THR A 234 -7.53 5.99 5.26
N GLY A 235 -7.82 4.78 5.77
CA GLY A 235 -7.00 4.16 6.82
C GLY A 235 -5.83 3.33 6.29
N LEU A 236 -5.69 3.14 4.98
CA LEU A 236 -4.73 2.19 4.41
C LEU A 236 -3.41 2.85 4.02
N PHE A 237 -2.32 2.28 4.52
CA PHE A 237 -0.94 2.68 4.21
C PHE A 237 -0.13 1.50 3.68
N LEU A 238 0.56 1.69 2.56
CA LEU A 238 1.74 0.89 2.28
C LEU A 238 2.83 1.33 3.27
N TRP A 239 3.12 0.45 4.25
CA TRP A 239 3.94 0.82 5.40
C TRP A 239 5.43 0.62 5.15
N SER A 240 5.80 -0.51 4.54
CA SER A 240 7.17 -0.78 4.12
C SER A 240 7.23 -1.72 2.92
N VAL A 241 8.32 -1.61 2.18
CA VAL A 241 8.71 -2.52 1.09
C VAL A 241 10.14 -2.93 1.32
N GLU A 242 10.41 -4.23 1.29
CA GLU A 242 11.73 -4.79 1.53
C GLU A 242 12.35 -5.33 0.24
N TYR A 243 13.66 -5.15 0.10
CA TYR A 243 14.48 -5.62 -1.02
C TYR A 243 15.75 -6.24 -0.48
N ASP A 244 16.29 -7.21 -1.21
CA ASP A 244 17.63 -7.72 -1.00
C ASP A 244 18.60 -6.88 -1.87
N PHE A 245 19.02 -5.72 -1.33
CA PHE A 245 20.06 -4.91 -1.95
C PHE A 245 21.42 -5.60 -1.75
N LYS A 246 21.88 -6.37 -2.75
CA LYS A 246 23.23 -6.95 -2.79
C LYS A 246 24.15 -6.09 -3.64
#